data_2148c078b0d393673b0f316c34beb6d9
#
_entry.id   2148c078b0d393673b0f316c34beb6d9
#
_cell.length_a   1.000
_cell.length_b   1.000
_cell.length_c   1.000
_cell.angle_alpha   90.00
_cell.angle_beta   90.00
_cell.angle_gamma   90.00
#
_symmetry.space_group_name_H-M   'P 1'
#
loop_
_entity.id
_entity.type
_entity.pdbx_description
1 polymer ?
#
loop_
_entity_poly.entity_id
_entity_poly.type
_entity_poly.pdbx_seq_one_letter_code
_entity_poly.pdbx_strand_id
1 'polypeptide(L)'
;MNKIKIPTNFQDVTLWQWMRYKKELSPIDKLKLFWEGNISAVSINALQTANDAIDELMEEDPRFFKIINHNGKEYGFINDWDKFTTGEWIDVETYCKDLTLNAHKVMSILYRPIKSRAGDNYEIEPYNGSHEDFKEVPASFFLGMMVFFCENKSKYLTSFQASLMEKVTQMLSRRDGTGTT
;
A
#
# COMPACT_ATOMS: atom_id res chain seq x y z
N MET A 1 -11.29 16.46 -33.49
CA MET A 1 -10.82 16.77 -32.12
C MET A 1 -10.65 15.47 -31.38
N ASN A 2 -9.42 15.12 -30.97
CA ASN A 2 -9.20 13.95 -30.13
C ASN A 2 -9.79 14.23 -28.74
N LYS A 3 -10.79 13.45 -28.34
CA LYS A 3 -11.36 13.53 -26.98
C LYS A 3 -10.31 13.05 -25.98
N ILE A 4 -9.99 13.87 -24.98
CA ILE A 4 -9.19 13.44 -23.82
C ILE A 4 -10.02 12.41 -23.06
N LYS A 5 -9.41 11.25 -22.76
CA LYS A 5 -10.06 10.16 -22.05
C LYS A 5 -9.24 9.88 -20.79
N ILE A 6 -9.71 10.40 -19.66
CA ILE A 6 -9.12 10.20 -18.33
C ILE A 6 -9.96 9.20 -17.52
N PRO A 7 -9.41 8.56 -16.48
CA PRO A 7 -10.20 7.75 -15.57
C PRO A 7 -11.30 8.59 -14.92
N THR A 8 -12.46 7.99 -14.72
CA THR A 8 -13.62 8.60 -14.06
C THR A 8 -13.91 7.98 -12.70
N ASN A 9 -13.16 6.96 -12.33
CA ASN A 9 -13.25 6.26 -11.05
C ASN A 9 -11.84 6.08 -10.49
N PHE A 10 -11.66 6.37 -9.21
CA PHE A 10 -10.35 6.23 -8.56
C PHE A 10 -9.85 4.76 -8.53
N GLN A 11 -10.74 3.79 -8.64
CA GLN A 11 -10.36 2.38 -8.79
C GLN A 11 -9.66 2.06 -10.12
N ASP A 12 -9.81 2.92 -11.14
CA ASP A 12 -9.13 2.77 -12.43
C ASP A 12 -7.72 3.39 -12.43
N VAL A 13 -7.33 4.05 -11.34
CA VAL A 13 -6.00 4.64 -11.16
C VAL A 13 -5.10 3.60 -10.51
N THR A 14 -4.04 3.18 -11.20
CA THR A 14 -3.06 2.26 -10.63
C THR A 14 -2.21 2.92 -9.56
N LEU A 15 -1.66 2.12 -8.63
CA LEU A 15 -0.75 2.62 -7.61
C LEU A 15 0.49 3.29 -8.23
N TRP A 16 0.99 2.75 -9.35
CA TRP A 16 2.09 3.38 -10.08
C TRP A 16 1.74 4.76 -10.62
N GLN A 17 0.55 4.94 -11.22
CA GLN A 17 0.08 6.24 -11.70
C GLN A 17 -0.05 7.22 -10.54
N TRP A 18 -0.63 6.80 -9.41
CA TRP A 18 -0.74 7.62 -8.21
C TRP A 18 0.63 8.04 -7.65
N MET A 19 1.58 7.11 -7.54
CA MET A 19 2.95 7.40 -7.10
C MET A 19 3.63 8.46 -7.98
N ARG A 20 3.43 8.35 -9.29
CA ARG A 20 3.98 9.32 -10.26
C ARG A 20 3.28 10.67 -10.19
N TYR A 21 1.95 10.64 -10.04
CA TYR A 21 1.12 11.85 -9.91
C TYR A 21 1.47 12.68 -8.67
N LYS A 22 1.76 12.06 -7.53
CA LYS A 22 2.14 12.74 -6.28
C LYS A 22 3.55 13.36 -6.32
N LYS A 23 4.35 13.08 -7.34
CA LYS A 23 5.56 13.85 -7.63
C LYS A 23 5.15 15.21 -8.25
N GLU A 24 6.02 16.21 -8.08
CA GLU A 24 5.83 17.50 -8.76
C GLU A 24 5.92 17.29 -10.27
N LEU A 25 4.76 17.26 -10.93
CA LEU A 25 4.64 17.13 -12.37
C LEU A 25 4.00 18.38 -12.97
N SER A 26 4.43 18.74 -14.18
CA SER A 26 3.72 19.73 -14.97
C SER A 26 2.30 19.23 -15.31
N PRO A 27 1.33 20.14 -15.57
CA PRO A 27 -0.02 19.76 -16.01
C PRO A 27 -0.02 18.81 -17.22
N ILE A 28 0.95 18.98 -18.12
CA ILE A 28 1.13 18.11 -19.30
C ILE A 28 1.58 16.71 -18.88
N ASP A 29 2.53 16.61 -17.96
CA ASP A 29 3.05 15.31 -17.50
C ASP A 29 2.03 14.58 -16.64
N LYS A 30 1.23 15.29 -15.85
CA LYS A 30 0.08 14.72 -15.15
C LYS A 30 -0.91 14.06 -16.12
N LEU A 31 -1.31 14.79 -17.18
CA LEU A 31 -2.24 14.25 -18.17
C LEU A 31 -1.66 13.03 -18.90
N LYS A 32 -0.38 13.01 -19.21
CA LYS A 32 0.29 11.87 -19.87
C LYS A 32 0.29 10.57 -19.05
N LEU A 33 0.09 10.64 -17.73
CA LEU A 33 -0.06 9.43 -16.92
C LEU A 33 -1.35 8.66 -17.24
N PHE A 34 -2.36 9.35 -17.77
CA PHE A 34 -3.71 8.81 -17.98
C PHE A 34 -4.13 8.79 -19.44
N TRP A 35 -3.43 9.52 -20.31
CA TRP A 35 -3.82 9.68 -21.71
C TRP A 35 -2.61 9.76 -22.64
N GLU A 36 -2.59 8.88 -23.65
CA GLU A 36 -1.52 8.73 -24.63
C GLU A 36 -1.76 9.51 -25.93
N GLY A 37 -2.77 10.38 -25.98
CA GLY A 37 -3.10 11.14 -27.16
C GLY A 37 -2.11 12.25 -27.50
N ASN A 38 -2.31 12.89 -28.66
CA ASN A 38 -1.45 13.99 -29.11
C ASN A 38 -1.71 15.27 -28.30
N ILE A 39 -0.84 15.56 -27.36
CA ILE A 39 -0.89 16.72 -26.46
C ILE A 39 -0.90 18.05 -27.25
N SER A 40 -0.16 18.14 -28.38
CA SER A 40 -0.09 19.38 -29.17
C SER A 40 -1.43 19.76 -29.82
N ALA A 41 -2.38 18.81 -29.90
CA ALA A 41 -3.73 19.04 -30.40
C ALA A 41 -4.75 19.41 -29.31
N VAL A 42 -4.30 19.46 -28.02
CA VAL A 42 -5.16 19.77 -26.86
C VAL A 42 -5.16 21.29 -26.64
N SER A 43 -6.34 21.89 -26.50
CA SER A 43 -6.45 23.29 -26.09
C SER A 43 -6.07 23.46 -24.61
N ILE A 44 -5.60 24.65 -24.24
CA ILE A 44 -5.23 24.98 -22.86
C ILE A 44 -6.43 24.76 -21.91
N ASN A 45 -7.63 25.15 -22.31
CA ASN A 45 -8.84 24.97 -21.52
C ASN A 45 -9.17 23.47 -21.31
N ALA A 46 -9.02 22.64 -22.36
CA ALA A 46 -9.26 21.20 -22.23
C ALA A 46 -8.21 20.51 -21.35
N LEU A 47 -6.95 20.97 -21.41
CA LEU A 47 -5.88 20.53 -20.52
C LEU A 47 -6.20 20.88 -19.06
N GLN A 48 -6.62 22.13 -18.79
CA GLN A 48 -7.00 22.58 -17.46
C GLN A 48 -8.15 21.77 -16.91
N THR A 49 -9.26 21.66 -17.65
CA THR A 49 -10.44 20.86 -17.24
C THR A 49 -10.08 19.40 -16.94
N ALA A 50 -9.19 18.80 -17.74
CA ALA A 50 -8.76 17.43 -17.50
C ALA A 50 -7.91 17.29 -16.23
N ASN A 51 -7.01 18.25 -15.95
CA ASN A 51 -6.22 18.24 -14.72
C ASN A 51 -7.10 18.48 -13.49
N ASP A 52 -8.06 19.42 -13.54
CA ASP A 52 -8.99 19.68 -12.44
C ASP A 52 -9.80 18.40 -12.11
N ALA A 53 -10.28 17.68 -13.13
CA ALA A 53 -11.00 16.42 -12.93
C ALA A 53 -10.11 15.29 -12.37
N ILE A 54 -8.83 15.25 -12.74
CA ILE A 54 -7.87 14.29 -12.16
C ILE A 54 -7.58 14.67 -10.71
N ASP A 55 -7.39 15.95 -10.40
CA ASP A 55 -7.13 16.43 -9.05
C ASP A 55 -8.31 16.08 -8.12
N GLU A 56 -9.57 16.31 -8.57
CA GLU A 56 -10.78 15.94 -7.85
C GLU A 56 -10.87 14.42 -7.60
N LEU A 57 -10.57 13.62 -8.62
CA LEU A 57 -10.55 12.17 -8.50
C LEU A 57 -9.55 11.66 -7.45
N MET A 58 -8.42 12.34 -7.29
CA MET A 58 -7.36 11.98 -6.32
C MET A 58 -7.70 12.34 -4.86
N GLU A 59 -8.81 13.05 -4.62
CA GLU A 59 -9.32 13.44 -3.31
C GLU A 59 -10.44 12.53 -2.79
N GLU A 60 -10.83 11.50 -3.56
CA GLU A 60 -11.84 10.53 -3.10
C GLU A 60 -11.40 9.81 -1.82
N ASP A 61 -12.35 9.67 -0.87
CA ASP A 61 -12.13 8.95 0.38
C ASP A 61 -11.98 7.44 0.13
N PRO A 62 -10.81 6.86 0.39
CA PRO A 62 -10.57 5.46 0.13
C PRO A 62 -11.17 4.57 1.22
N ARG A 63 -11.66 3.40 0.83
CA ARG A 63 -12.15 2.36 1.76
C ARG A 63 -11.08 1.31 2.00
N PHE A 64 -10.99 0.84 3.24
CA PHE A 64 -10.17 -0.30 3.58
C PHE A 64 -10.85 -1.62 3.19
N PHE A 65 -10.09 -2.49 2.53
CA PHE A 65 -10.51 -3.85 2.19
C PHE A 65 -9.56 -4.85 2.85
N LYS A 66 -10.09 -5.72 3.68
CA LYS A 66 -9.30 -6.77 4.35
C LYS A 66 -8.71 -7.78 3.37
N ILE A 67 -9.41 -8.02 2.27
CA ILE A 67 -9.00 -8.90 1.18
C ILE A 67 -9.17 -8.13 -0.14
N ILE A 68 -8.16 -8.19 -0.98
CA ILE A 68 -8.20 -7.64 -2.35
C ILE A 68 -7.94 -8.74 -3.36
N ASN A 69 -8.52 -8.60 -4.56
CA ASN A 69 -8.24 -9.49 -5.69
C ASN A 69 -7.49 -8.70 -6.76
N HIS A 70 -6.36 -9.23 -7.19
CA HIS A 70 -5.57 -8.63 -8.26
C HIS A 70 -4.97 -9.73 -9.14
N ASN A 71 -5.17 -9.63 -10.44
CA ASN A 71 -4.69 -10.61 -11.45
C ASN A 71 -5.05 -12.07 -11.10
N GLY A 72 -6.27 -12.29 -10.59
CA GLY A 72 -6.77 -13.61 -10.22
C GLY A 72 -6.17 -14.20 -8.94
N LYS A 73 -5.36 -13.43 -8.21
CA LYS A 73 -4.84 -13.77 -6.89
C LYS A 73 -5.55 -12.98 -5.80
N GLU A 74 -5.89 -13.65 -4.71
CA GLU A 74 -6.37 -13.00 -3.49
C GLU A 74 -5.19 -12.64 -2.58
N TYR A 75 -5.21 -11.42 -2.07
CA TYR A 75 -4.23 -10.93 -1.10
C TYR A 75 -4.98 -10.52 0.17
N GLY A 76 -4.52 -11.00 1.31
CA GLY A 76 -5.05 -10.65 2.63
C GLY A 76 -4.17 -9.63 3.33
N PHE A 77 -4.80 -8.64 3.97
CA PHE A 77 -4.10 -7.75 4.89
C PHE A 77 -3.62 -8.56 6.11
N ILE A 78 -2.48 -8.19 6.69
CA ILE A 78 -1.94 -8.84 7.89
C ILE A 78 -3.02 -8.91 8.98
N ASN A 79 -3.37 -10.12 9.39
CA ASN A 79 -4.39 -10.41 10.40
C ASN A 79 -3.80 -10.92 11.73
N ASP A 80 -2.52 -11.27 11.74
CA ASP A 80 -1.78 -11.76 12.90
C ASP A 80 -0.49 -10.95 13.08
N TRP A 81 -0.57 -9.95 13.95
CA TRP A 81 0.55 -9.03 14.21
C TRP A 81 1.65 -9.65 15.06
N ASP A 82 1.39 -10.74 15.76
CA ASP A 82 2.41 -11.47 16.52
C ASP A 82 3.41 -12.17 15.60
N LYS A 83 3.01 -12.43 14.37
CA LYS A 83 3.88 -12.96 13.31
C LYS A 83 4.60 -11.89 12.49
N PHE A 84 4.28 -10.62 12.72
CA PHE A 84 4.93 -9.51 12.04
C PHE A 84 6.33 -9.29 12.61
N THR A 85 7.34 -9.45 11.79
CA THR A 85 8.73 -9.42 12.25
C THR A 85 9.25 -7.99 12.42
N THR A 86 10.28 -7.83 13.26
CA THR A 86 10.99 -6.54 13.42
C THR A 86 11.57 -6.04 12.09
N GLY A 87 12.05 -6.96 11.24
CA GLY A 87 12.59 -6.61 9.92
C GLY A 87 11.50 -6.01 9.03
N GLU A 88 10.34 -6.64 8.95
CA GLU A 88 9.18 -6.13 8.20
C GLU A 88 8.72 -4.76 8.72
N TRP A 89 8.73 -4.56 10.03
CA TRP A 89 8.42 -3.26 10.63
C TRP A 89 9.40 -2.17 10.19
N ILE A 90 10.71 -2.44 10.28
CA ILE A 90 11.77 -1.52 9.85
C ILE A 90 11.61 -1.18 8.35
N ASP A 91 11.28 -2.17 7.53
CA ASP A 91 11.04 -1.98 6.10
C ASP A 91 9.82 -1.08 5.86
N VAL A 92 8.69 -1.29 6.56
CA VAL A 92 7.52 -0.41 6.47
C VAL A 92 7.88 1.03 6.88
N GLU A 93 8.54 1.23 8.03
CA GLU A 93 8.96 2.57 8.45
C GLU A 93 9.91 3.24 7.45
N THR A 94 10.82 2.45 6.87
CA THR A 94 11.79 2.96 5.89
C THR A 94 11.09 3.36 4.60
N TYR A 95 10.18 2.53 4.09
CA TYR A 95 9.46 2.80 2.85
C TYR A 95 8.40 3.90 3.00
N CYS A 96 7.80 4.05 4.18
CA CYS A 96 6.87 5.14 4.47
C CYS A 96 7.50 6.55 4.44
N LYS A 97 8.83 6.66 4.49
CA LYS A 97 9.52 7.95 4.38
C LYS A 97 9.34 8.61 3.01
N ASP A 98 9.17 7.80 1.96
CA ASP A 98 8.87 8.29 0.61
C ASP A 98 7.90 7.34 -0.10
N LEU A 99 6.61 7.59 0.08
CA LEU A 99 5.55 6.82 -0.55
C LEU A 99 5.46 7.03 -2.06
N THR A 100 5.98 8.14 -2.59
CA THR A 100 6.01 8.37 -4.04
C THR A 100 6.96 7.41 -4.77
N LEU A 101 7.87 6.78 -4.05
CA LEU A 101 8.78 5.76 -4.56
C LEU A 101 8.46 4.34 -4.07
N ASN A 102 7.87 4.21 -2.89
CA ASN A 102 7.86 2.94 -2.16
C ASN A 102 6.46 2.43 -1.77
N ALA A 103 5.37 3.12 -2.15
CA ALA A 103 4.01 2.70 -1.77
C ALA A 103 3.71 1.22 -2.11
N HIS A 104 4.13 0.74 -3.30
CA HIS A 104 3.98 -0.64 -3.72
C HIS A 104 4.74 -1.64 -2.82
N LYS A 105 5.88 -1.23 -2.25
CA LYS A 105 6.65 -2.05 -1.29
C LYS A 105 5.95 -2.13 0.05
N VAL A 106 5.46 -0.99 0.57
CA VAL A 106 4.65 -0.98 1.81
C VAL A 106 3.43 -1.88 1.64
N MET A 107 2.74 -1.77 0.48
CA MET A 107 1.59 -2.59 0.19
C MET A 107 1.93 -4.09 0.18
N SER A 108 3.06 -4.50 -0.40
CA SER A 108 3.49 -5.90 -0.46
C SER A 108 3.87 -6.50 0.89
N ILE A 109 4.29 -5.69 1.84
CA ILE A 109 4.54 -6.15 3.21
C ILE A 109 3.24 -6.38 3.96
N LEU A 110 2.26 -5.49 3.79
CA LEU A 110 1.01 -5.49 4.54
C LEU A 110 -0.09 -6.34 3.89
N TYR A 111 -0.10 -6.49 2.55
CA TYR A 111 -0.94 -7.44 1.82
C TYR A 111 -0.10 -8.58 1.25
N ARG A 112 -0.50 -9.80 1.54
CA ARG A 112 0.22 -11.00 1.10
C ARG A 112 -0.73 -11.99 0.44
N PRO A 113 -0.22 -12.83 -0.48
CA PRO A 113 -1.04 -13.87 -1.06
C PRO A 113 -1.73 -14.70 0.01
N ILE A 114 -3.00 -15.02 -0.19
CA ILE A 114 -3.76 -15.91 0.67
C ILE A 114 -3.39 -17.34 0.31
N LYS A 115 -2.86 -18.08 1.29
CA LYS A 115 -2.50 -19.48 1.16
C LYS A 115 -3.71 -20.40 1.33
N SER A 116 -4.57 -20.09 2.30
CA SER A 116 -5.79 -20.82 2.60
C SER A 116 -6.85 -19.87 3.16
N ARG A 117 -8.12 -20.15 2.89
CA ARG A 117 -9.24 -19.30 3.30
C ARG A 117 -10.46 -20.12 3.71
N ALA A 118 -11.08 -19.73 4.82
CA ALA A 118 -12.37 -20.25 5.30
C ALA A 118 -13.26 -19.06 5.71
N GLY A 119 -14.12 -18.60 4.79
CA GLY A 119 -14.92 -17.40 4.98
C GLY A 119 -14.05 -16.15 5.14
N ASP A 120 -14.19 -15.45 6.27
CA ASP A 120 -13.40 -14.26 6.60
C ASP A 120 -12.06 -14.57 7.27
N ASN A 121 -11.82 -15.81 7.62
CA ASN A 121 -10.53 -16.26 8.16
C ASN A 121 -9.64 -16.74 7.03
N TYR A 122 -8.38 -16.32 7.07
CA TYR A 122 -7.39 -16.71 6.06
C TYR A 122 -5.99 -16.78 6.66
N GLU A 123 -5.16 -17.59 6.03
CA GLU A 123 -3.71 -17.60 6.24
C GLU A 123 -3.03 -16.95 5.06
N ILE A 124 -2.03 -16.12 5.32
CA ILE A 124 -1.23 -15.45 4.31
C ILE A 124 0.15 -16.10 4.19
N GLU A 125 0.74 -15.97 3.01
CA GLU A 125 2.12 -16.41 2.78
C GLU A 125 3.11 -15.51 3.55
N PRO A 126 4.29 -16.01 3.92
CA PRO A 126 5.37 -15.18 4.43
C PRO A 126 5.75 -14.10 3.42
N TYR A 127 6.22 -12.96 3.91
CA TYR A 127 6.77 -11.92 3.04
C TYR A 127 8.02 -12.44 2.32
N ASN A 128 8.05 -12.31 1.01
CA ASN A 128 9.09 -12.83 0.14
C ASN A 128 9.86 -11.75 -0.65
N GLY A 129 9.58 -10.46 -0.37
CA GLY A 129 10.19 -9.32 -1.05
C GLY A 129 9.62 -9.00 -2.44
N SER A 130 8.64 -9.76 -2.94
CA SER A 130 8.00 -9.49 -4.23
C SER A 130 7.03 -8.31 -4.10
N HIS A 131 7.23 -7.26 -4.88
CA HIS A 131 6.45 -6.02 -4.76
C HIS A 131 6.04 -5.39 -6.11
N GLU A 132 6.60 -5.85 -7.23
CA GLU A 132 6.36 -5.21 -8.54
C GLU A 132 4.90 -5.32 -8.97
N ASP A 133 4.24 -6.46 -8.71
CA ASP A 133 2.85 -6.69 -9.06
C ASP A 133 1.91 -5.65 -8.42
N PHE A 134 2.28 -5.10 -7.25
CA PHE A 134 1.49 -4.10 -6.56
C PHE A 134 1.49 -2.72 -7.22
N LYS A 135 2.34 -2.46 -8.20
CA LYS A 135 2.30 -1.23 -8.98
C LYS A 135 1.02 -1.09 -9.79
N GLU A 136 0.46 -2.22 -10.24
CA GLU A 136 -0.75 -2.26 -11.07
C GLU A 136 -2.05 -2.39 -10.25
N VAL A 137 -1.93 -2.52 -8.93
CA VAL A 137 -3.11 -2.55 -8.04
C VAL A 137 -3.77 -1.17 -8.00
N PRO A 138 -5.10 -1.06 -7.92
CA PRO A 138 -5.78 0.22 -7.72
C PRO A 138 -5.22 1.01 -6.52
N ALA A 139 -4.92 2.28 -6.72
CA ALA A 139 -4.38 3.16 -5.68
C ALA A 139 -5.31 3.30 -4.47
N SER A 140 -6.63 3.19 -4.71
CA SER A 140 -7.65 3.21 -3.66
C SER A 140 -7.43 2.14 -2.58
N PHE A 141 -6.94 0.95 -2.95
CA PHE A 141 -6.63 -0.10 -1.97
C PHE A 141 -5.45 0.27 -1.07
N PHE A 142 -4.42 0.87 -1.66
CA PHE A 142 -3.27 1.36 -0.89
C PHE A 142 -3.67 2.47 0.08
N LEU A 143 -4.42 3.47 -0.38
CA LEU A 143 -4.83 4.59 0.46
C LEU A 143 -5.77 4.14 1.58
N GLY A 144 -6.75 3.27 1.29
CA GLY A 144 -7.64 2.70 2.31
C GLY A 144 -6.87 1.89 3.35
N MET A 145 -5.88 1.13 2.94
CA MET A 145 -4.97 0.42 3.83
C MET A 145 -4.17 1.38 4.72
N MET A 146 -3.63 2.47 4.15
CA MET A 146 -2.84 3.44 4.90
C MET A 146 -3.66 4.19 5.94
N VAL A 147 -4.90 4.61 5.61
CA VAL A 147 -5.81 5.22 6.57
C VAL A 147 -6.07 4.26 7.73
N PHE A 148 -6.47 3.02 7.43
CA PHE A 148 -6.70 1.99 8.44
C PHE A 148 -5.46 1.72 9.30
N PHE A 149 -4.29 1.60 8.68
CA PHE A 149 -3.03 1.35 9.38
C PHE A 149 -2.66 2.51 10.31
N CYS A 150 -2.79 3.76 9.85
CA CYS A 150 -2.49 4.94 10.66
C CYS A 150 -3.43 5.07 11.87
N GLU A 151 -4.73 4.78 11.70
CA GLU A 151 -5.72 4.81 12.79
C GLU A 151 -5.46 3.74 13.86
N ASN A 152 -4.94 2.59 13.46
CA ASN A 152 -4.71 1.46 14.34
C ASN A 152 -3.24 1.27 14.78
N LYS A 153 -2.33 2.05 14.24
CA LYS A 153 -0.88 1.94 14.46
C LYS A 153 -0.49 1.90 15.96
N SER A 154 -1.17 2.68 16.81
CA SER A 154 -0.89 2.71 18.26
C SER A 154 -1.16 1.36 18.93
N LYS A 155 -2.23 0.67 18.51
CA LYS A 155 -2.58 -0.67 19.02
C LYS A 155 -1.52 -1.70 18.59
N TYR A 156 -1.07 -1.61 17.34
CA TYR A 156 -0.08 -2.52 16.79
C TYR A 156 1.30 -2.31 17.42
N LEU A 157 1.73 -1.06 17.62
CA LEU A 157 2.97 -0.75 18.32
C LEU A 157 2.96 -1.25 19.75
N THR A 158 1.86 -1.10 20.49
CA THR A 158 1.75 -1.57 21.87
C THR A 158 1.82 -3.10 21.92
N SER A 159 1.11 -3.81 21.03
CA SER A 159 1.15 -5.26 20.94
C SER A 159 2.55 -5.77 20.57
N PHE A 160 3.21 -5.12 19.62
CA PHE A 160 4.56 -5.47 19.19
C PHE A 160 5.58 -5.24 20.31
N GLN A 161 5.50 -4.11 21.02
CA GLN A 161 6.38 -3.83 22.16
C GLN A 161 6.18 -4.83 23.30
N ALA A 162 4.92 -5.20 23.59
CA ALA A 162 4.60 -6.20 24.60
C ALA A 162 5.17 -7.58 24.21
N SER A 163 4.99 -8.02 22.97
CA SER A 163 5.53 -9.27 22.45
C SER A 163 7.07 -9.30 22.45
N LEU A 164 7.71 -8.16 22.12
CA LEU A 164 9.16 -8.05 22.18
C LEU A 164 9.69 -8.14 23.60
N MET A 165 9.05 -7.45 24.56
CA MET A 165 9.40 -7.49 25.98
C MET A 165 9.25 -8.91 26.54
N GLU A 166 8.19 -9.63 26.20
CA GLU A 166 8.00 -11.01 26.61
C GLU A 166 9.11 -11.92 26.08
N LYS A 167 9.45 -11.82 24.80
CA LYS A 167 10.55 -12.59 24.18
C LYS A 167 11.91 -12.30 24.84
N VAL A 168 12.20 -11.04 25.11
CA VAL A 168 13.44 -10.62 25.80
C VAL A 168 13.47 -11.20 27.20
N THR A 169 12.35 -11.15 27.95
CA THR A 169 12.26 -11.71 29.30
C THR A 169 12.46 -13.23 29.29
N GLN A 170 11.87 -13.94 28.32
CA GLN A 170 12.06 -15.39 28.14
C GLN A 170 13.50 -15.74 27.77
N MET A 171 14.19 -14.92 26.99
CA MET A 171 15.60 -15.15 26.65
C MET A 171 16.51 -14.94 27.87
N LEU A 172 16.23 -13.94 28.71
CA LEU A 172 16.99 -13.67 29.93
C LEU A 172 16.79 -14.76 30.98
N SER A 173 15.55 -15.22 31.20
CA SER A 173 15.24 -16.29 32.16
C SER A 173 15.84 -17.65 31.79
N ARG A 174 16.05 -17.92 30.48
CA ARG A 174 16.76 -19.15 30.03
C ARG A 174 18.28 -19.08 30.27
N ARG A 175 18.85 -17.90 30.41
CA ARG A 175 20.29 -17.71 30.67
C ARG A 175 20.66 -17.94 32.14
N ASP A 176 19.73 -17.67 33.06
CA ASP A 176 19.95 -17.84 34.49
C ASP A 176 19.73 -19.30 34.96
N GLY A 177 19.22 -20.18 34.11
CA GLY A 177 18.96 -21.59 34.40
C GLY A 177 20.11 -22.56 34.09
N THR A 178 21.27 -22.10 33.61
CA THR A 178 22.43 -22.93 33.22
C THR A 178 23.69 -22.64 34.07
N GLY A 179 23.51 -22.49 35.35
CA GLY A 179 24.65 -22.24 36.25
C GLY A 179 24.47 -22.82 37.63
N THR A 180 24.40 -24.16 37.74
CA THR A 180 24.79 -24.86 38.98
C THR A 180 24.86 -26.38 38.73
N THR A 181 26.01 -26.86 38.48
CA THR A 181 26.54 -28.15 39.01
C THR A 181 28.03 -28.01 39.12
#